data_af1a18e9343cc56ede4e2e0eb6eadd83
#
_entry.id   af1a18e9343cc56ede4e2e0eb6eadd83
#
_cell.length_a   1.000
_cell.length_b   1.000
_cell.length_c   1.000
_cell.angle_alpha   90.00
_cell.angle_beta   90.00
_cell.angle_gamma   90.00
#
_symmetry.space_group_name_H-M   'P 1'
#
loop_
_entity.id
_entity.type
_entity.pdbx_description
1 polymer ?
#
loop_
_entity_poly.entity_id
_entity_poly.type
_entity_poly.pdbx_seq_one_letter_code
_entity_poly.pdbx_strand_id
1 'polypeptide(L)'
;MQTNLYQLYNRKLNGLTVFRALLEDALVQRLQELLRACEESDAETLTCAYGAFTSALFEKNVNFSEALLELVLADENRFLLSAARKEVCPVAISDAAKRELDFFTELAVLSAKVIKTILPEEIAAFLPDWETTALDFYDAYTKRIADAPKKGYGVFAKYHAFSFGDNGLQPVKHPYPQSLSQLSGYEREVGIVMRNTEALLAGIPASNLLLYGDAGTGKSSTIKAVANALQEEGLRLIEVKKNQLFRLPSLLEQLAENPLKFIIFIDDLSFAGNDEHFAALKATLEGSVTACAKNTVIYATSNRRHLVKETMGERSGDDIHLNDTLQELMSLSARFGMTITFQKPDKDGYLAIVKHLAKEYGLEMPEEELCTKAEGFAIRQNGRSPRTAKHFVETQLAKL
;
A
#
# COMPACT_ATOMS: atom_id res chain seq x y z
N MET A 1 -10.16 32.80 -39.96
CA MET A 1 -9.96 31.35 -40.05
C MET A 1 -10.64 30.73 -38.82
N GLN A 2 -11.78 30.05 -38.98
CA GLN A 2 -12.35 29.23 -37.89
C GLN A 2 -11.40 28.07 -37.63
N THR A 3 -10.75 28.10 -36.50
CA THR A 3 -9.90 26.97 -36.08
C THR A 3 -10.82 25.76 -35.88
N ASN A 4 -10.55 24.67 -36.59
CA ASN A 4 -11.29 23.42 -36.40
C ASN A 4 -11.18 23.00 -34.93
N LEU A 5 -12.30 22.60 -34.31
CA LEU A 5 -12.37 22.20 -32.91
C LEU A 5 -11.33 21.11 -32.55
N TYR A 6 -11.14 20.13 -33.41
CA TYR A 6 -10.19 19.03 -33.22
C TYR A 6 -8.74 19.52 -33.19
N GLN A 7 -8.41 20.48 -34.09
CA GLN A 7 -7.11 21.12 -34.12
C GLN A 7 -6.85 21.91 -32.82
N LEU A 8 -7.86 22.60 -32.31
CA LEU A 8 -7.76 23.34 -31.05
C LEU A 8 -7.50 22.39 -29.88
N TYR A 9 -8.24 21.28 -29.80
CA TYR A 9 -8.06 20.28 -28.74
C TYR A 9 -6.68 19.64 -28.81
N ASN A 10 -6.21 19.25 -29.99
CA ASN A 10 -4.87 18.68 -30.16
C ASN A 10 -3.76 19.67 -29.77
N ARG A 11 -3.91 20.96 -30.13
CA ARG A 11 -2.97 22.01 -29.71
C ARG A 11 -3.00 22.24 -28.20
N LYS A 12 -4.18 22.27 -27.57
CA LYS A 12 -4.30 22.38 -26.11
C LYS A 12 -3.64 21.18 -25.40
N LEU A 13 -3.85 19.94 -25.88
CA LEU A 13 -3.17 18.75 -25.35
C LEU A 13 -1.64 18.87 -25.46
N ASN A 14 -1.11 19.25 -26.62
CA ASN A 14 0.32 19.47 -26.81
C ASN A 14 0.89 20.60 -25.92
N GLY A 15 0.05 21.53 -25.51
CA GLY A 15 0.38 22.67 -24.65
C GLY A 15 0.31 22.38 -23.15
N LEU A 16 -0.05 21.17 -22.73
CA LEU A 16 -0.10 20.81 -21.30
C LEU A 16 1.25 21.02 -20.64
N THR A 17 1.24 21.61 -19.46
CA THR A 17 2.42 21.94 -18.67
C THR A 17 2.41 21.27 -17.30
N VAL A 18 1.31 21.36 -16.58
CA VAL A 18 1.15 20.74 -15.26
C VAL A 18 0.83 19.26 -15.40
N PHE A 19 -0.12 18.89 -16.25
CA PHE A 19 -0.52 17.51 -16.53
C PHE A 19 0.25 16.93 -17.75
N ARG A 20 1.51 17.29 -17.91
CA ARG A 20 2.34 16.92 -19.06
C ARG A 20 2.52 15.42 -19.21
N ALA A 21 2.64 14.69 -18.09
CA ALA A 21 2.85 13.25 -18.08
C ALA A 21 1.69 12.45 -18.68
N LEU A 22 0.48 13.01 -18.74
CA LEU A 22 -0.65 12.39 -19.42
C LEU A 22 -0.40 12.11 -20.91
N LEU A 23 0.49 12.85 -21.56
CA LEU A 23 0.85 12.62 -22.97
C LEU A 23 1.61 11.31 -23.20
N GLU A 24 2.11 10.66 -22.14
CA GLU A 24 2.75 9.35 -22.19
C GLU A 24 1.75 8.19 -22.08
N ASP A 25 0.49 8.48 -21.66
CA ASP A 25 -0.55 7.46 -21.56
C ASP A 25 -1.07 7.03 -22.94
N ALA A 26 -1.22 5.73 -23.14
CA ALA A 26 -1.64 5.16 -24.43
C ALA A 26 -3.00 5.68 -24.90
N LEU A 27 -3.99 5.86 -23.99
CA LEU A 27 -5.31 6.41 -24.34
C LEU A 27 -5.20 7.84 -24.86
N VAL A 28 -4.38 8.68 -24.21
CA VAL A 28 -4.18 10.09 -24.61
C VAL A 28 -3.44 10.16 -25.95
N GLN A 29 -2.47 9.29 -26.18
CA GLN A 29 -1.78 9.22 -27.50
C GLN A 29 -2.74 8.82 -28.62
N ARG A 30 -3.60 7.81 -28.40
CA ARG A 30 -4.63 7.43 -29.36
C ARG A 30 -5.68 8.53 -29.59
N LEU A 31 -6.02 9.27 -28.56
CA LEU A 31 -6.87 10.46 -28.69
C LEU A 31 -6.22 11.52 -29.57
N GLN A 32 -4.93 11.80 -29.41
CA GLN A 32 -4.20 12.76 -30.25
C GLN A 32 -4.16 12.30 -31.71
N GLU A 33 -3.95 11.01 -31.97
CA GLU A 33 -4.01 10.42 -33.31
C GLU A 33 -5.40 10.59 -33.92
N LEU A 34 -6.45 10.31 -33.18
CA LEU A 34 -7.85 10.49 -33.60
C LEU A 34 -8.14 11.96 -33.93
N LEU A 35 -7.75 12.90 -33.06
CA LEU A 35 -7.96 14.33 -33.32
C LEU A 35 -7.23 14.82 -34.57
N ARG A 36 -6.02 14.32 -34.86
CA ARG A 36 -5.29 14.64 -36.12
C ARG A 36 -5.99 14.04 -37.33
N ALA A 37 -6.45 12.79 -37.23
CA ALA A 37 -7.18 12.16 -38.35
C ALA A 37 -8.49 12.89 -38.69
N CYS A 38 -9.17 13.49 -37.65
CA CYS A 38 -10.32 14.34 -37.89
C CYS A 38 -10.00 15.63 -38.66
N GLU A 39 -8.74 16.11 -38.63
CA GLU A 39 -8.31 17.29 -39.37
C GLU A 39 -7.99 16.95 -40.86
N GLU A 40 -7.43 15.78 -41.08
CA GLU A 40 -6.94 15.35 -42.41
C GLU A 40 -8.07 14.94 -43.36
N SER A 41 -9.29 14.67 -42.84
CA SER A 41 -10.52 14.32 -43.58
C SER A 41 -10.39 13.08 -44.48
N ASP A 42 -9.36 12.24 -44.25
CA ASP A 42 -9.26 10.95 -44.93
C ASP A 42 -10.04 9.88 -44.15
N ALA A 43 -11.05 9.29 -44.80
CA ALA A 43 -11.96 8.35 -44.16
C ALA A 43 -11.25 7.07 -43.70
N GLU A 44 -10.23 6.58 -44.39
CA GLU A 44 -9.50 5.36 -44.01
C GLU A 44 -8.65 5.61 -42.75
N THR A 45 -7.86 6.67 -42.76
CA THR A 45 -7.04 7.09 -41.63
C THR A 45 -7.91 7.37 -40.39
N LEU A 46 -9.05 8.08 -40.58
CA LEU A 46 -9.97 8.37 -39.49
C LEU A 46 -10.61 7.08 -38.91
N THR A 47 -11.02 6.14 -39.75
CA THR A 47 -11.58 4.86 -39.31
C THR A 47 -10.58 4.07 -38.49
N CYS A 48 -9.32 4.01 -38.95
CA CYS A 48 -8.23 3.33 -38.22
C CYS A 48 -7.95 3.97 -36.85
N ALA A 49 -7.82 5.29 -36.81
CA ALA A 49 -7.58 6.05 -35.58
C ALA A 49 -8.75 5.94 -34.58
N TYR A 50 -9.99 5.94 -35.09
CA TYR A 50 -11.19 5.74 -34.30
C TYR A 50 -11.20 4.37 -33.61
N GLY A 51 -10.94 3.31 -34.39
CA GLY A 51 -10.86 1.94 -33.86
C GLY A 51 -9.77 1.78 -32.82
N ALA A 52 -8.58 2.36 -33.06
CA ALA A 52 -7.45 2.32 -32.15
C ALA A 52 -7.75 3.06 -30.82
N PHE A 53 -8.37 4.24 -30.90
CA PHE A 53 -8.79 4.99 -29.72
C PHE A 53 -9.85 4.25 -28.92
N THR A 54 -10.90 3.73 -29.59
CA THR A 54 -11.99 3.02 -28.93
C THR A 54 -11.50 1.75 -28.26
N SER A 55 -10.60 1.01 -28.91
CA SER A 55 -9.96 -0.17 -28.31
C SER A 55 -9.21 0.19 -27.03
N ALA A 56 -8.37 1.22 -27.05
CA ALA A 56 -7.62 1.67 -25.87
C ALA A 56 -8.55 2.20 -24.75
N LEU A 57 -9.66 2.83 -25.13
CA LEU A 57 -10.67 3.29 -24.18
C LEU A 57 -11.35 2.11 -23.48
N PHE A 58 -11.82 1.12 -24.23
CA PHE A 58 -12.55 -0.03 -23.70
C PHE A 58 -11.69 -0.96 -22.81
N GLU A 59 -10.38 -0.90 -22.95
CA GLU A 59 -9.47 -1.54 -21.97
C GLU A 59 -9.55 -0.90 -20.57
N LYS A 60 -9.95 0.38 -20.49
CA LYS A 60 -10.07 1.11 -19.22
C LYS A 60 -11.52 1.25 -18.77
N ASN A 61 -12.38 1.82 -19.62
CA ASN A 61 -13.78 2.10 -19.34
C ASN A 61 -14.54 2.32 -20.65
N VAL A 62 -15.86 2.09 -20.67
CA VAL A 62 -16.71 2.44 -21.82
C VAL A 62 -17.07 3.93 -21.86
N ASN A 63 -16.91 4.63 -20.73
CA ASN A 63 -17.17 6.06 -20.58
C ASN A 63 -15.86 6.85 -20.66
N PHE A 64 -15.72 7.65 -21.71
CA PHE A 64 -14.51 8.45 -21.94
C PHE A 64 -14.26 9.51 -20.86
N SER A 65 -15.31 10.16 -20.38
CA SER A 65 -15.18 11.18 -19.33
C SER A 65 -14.63 10.61 -18.03
N GLU A 66 -15.10 9.42 -17.65
CA GLU A 66 -14.63 8.73 -16.45
C GLU A 66 -13.20 8.21 -16.62
N ALA A 67 -12.87 7.62 -17.78
CA ALA A 67 -11.51 7.17 -18.06
C ALA A 67 -10.51 8.32 -18.03
N LEU A 68 -10.84 9.46 -18.64
CA LEU A 68 -9.99 10.65 -18.63
C LEU A 68 -9.85 11.23 -17.21
N LEU A 69 -10.94 11.30 -16.44
CA LEU A 69 -10.90 11.77 -15.06
C LEU A 69 -10.00 10.88 -14.19
N GLU A 70 -10.10 9.57 -14.34
CA GLU A 70 -9.25 8.64 -13.60
C GLU A 70 -7.76 8.89 -13.88
N LEU A 71 -7.39 9.11 -15.15
CA LEU A 71 -6.01 9.44 -15.51
C LEU A 71 -5.55 10.76 -14.90
N VAL A 72 -6.38 11.80 -14.97
CA VAL A 72 -6.07 13.13 -14.41
C VAL A 72 -5.92 13.06 -12.88
N LEU A 73 -6.78 12.31 -12.18
CA LEU A 73 -6.69 12.13 -10.73
C LEU A 73 -5.49 11.28 -10.29
N ALA A 74 -4.98 10.42 -11.18
CA ALA A 74 -3.81 9.58 -10.91
C ALA A 74 -2.48 10.29 -11.20
N ASP A 75 -2.49 11.42 -11.91
CA ASP A 75 -1.28 12.14 -12.33
C ASP A 75 -0.52 12.73 -11.12
N GLU A 76 0.80 12.54 -11.11
CA GLU A 76 1.70 13.08 -10.09
C GLU A 76 2.37 14.36 -10.59
N ASN A 77 1.70 15.48 -10.41
CA ASN A 77 2.22 16.77 -10.85
C ASN A 77 2.60 17.70 -9.70
N ARG A 78 3.31 18.78 -10.02
CA ARG A 78 3.80 19.74 -9.02
C ARG A 78 2.66 20.41 -8.23
N PHE A 79 1.47 20.58 -8.81
CA PHE A 79 0.32 21.17 -8.14
C PHE A 79 -0.18 20.25 -7.01
N LEU A 80 -0.33 18.95 -7.29
CA LEU A 80 -0.69 17.95 -6.29
C LEU A 80 0.39 17.81 -5.19
N LEU A 81 1.66 17.73 -5.58
CA LEU A 81 2.77 17.58 -4.65
C LEU A 81 2.89 18.76 -3.69
N SER A 82 2.74 20.01 -4.17
CA SER A 82 2.77 21.19 -3.32
C SER A 82 1.66 21.14 -2.26
N ALA A 83 0.44 20.80 -2.68
CA ALA A 83 -0.69 20.68 -1.76
C ALA A 83 -0.51 19.53 -0.74
N ALA A 84 -0.04 18.37 -1.19
CA ALA A 84 0.23 17.23 -0.34
C ALA A 84 1.28 17.52 0.75
N ARG A 85 2.31 18.31 0.41
CA ARG A 85 3.37 18.74 1.32
C ARG A 85 3.00 19.97 2.16
N LYS A 86 1.80 20.54 1.94
CA LYS A 86 1.36 21.80 2.55
C LYS A 86 2.30 22.99 2.23
N GLU A 87 2.92 22.95 1.07
CA GLU A 87 3.73 24.02 0.52
C GLU A 87 2.83 25.05 -0.21
N VAL A 88 3.28 26.30 -0.25
CA VAL A 88 2.61 27.31 -1.07
C VAL A 88 2.88 27.02 -2.54
N CYS A 89 1.84 26.66 -3.29
CA CYS A 89 1.97 26.44 -4.72
C CYS A 89 2.14 27.80 -5.42
N PRO A 90 3.15 27.97 -6.31
CA PRO A 90 3.29 29.18 -7.11
C PRO A 90 2.03 29.47 -7.93
N VAL A 91 1.56 30.73 -7.96
CA VAL A 91 0.34 31.16 -8.65
C VAL A 91 0.33 30.73 -10.12
N ALA A 92 1.48 30.83 -10.80
CA ALA A 92 1.60 30.40 -12.19
C ALA A 92 1.26 28.92 -12.42
N ILE A 93 1.62 28.03 -11.45
CA ILE A 93 1.32 26.61 -11.52
C ILE A 93 -0.15 26.34 -11.22
N SER A 94 -0.71 26.97 -10.20
CA SER A 94 -2.13 26.80 -9.84
C SER A 94 -3.05 27.32 -10.94
N ASP A 95 -2.72 28.45 -11.57
CA ASP A 95 -3.49 29.02 -12.69
C ASP A 95 -3.38 28.16 -13.95
N ALA A 96 -2.20 27.58 -14.21
CA ALA A 96 -2.03 26.64 -15.31
C ALA A 96 -2.85 25.37 -15.07
N ALA A 97 -2.75 24.77 -13.88
CA ALA A 97 -3.51 23.60 -13.50
C ALA A 97 -5.02 23.83 -13.66
N LYS A 98 -5.53 24.99 -13.22
CA LYS A 98 -6.96 25.32 -13.37
C LYS A 98 -7.36 25.35 -14.85
N ARG A 99 -6.60 26.06 -15.70
CA ARG A 99 -6.91 26.14 -17.15
C ARG A 99 -6.85 24.76 -17.83
N GLU A 100 -5.93 23.91 -17.43
CA GLU A 100 -5.80 22.55 -17.99
C GLU A 100 -6.98 21.67 -17.51
N LEU A 101 -7.42 21.78 -16.24
CA LEU A 101 -8.60 21.07 -15.72
C LEU A 101 -9.91 21.54 -16.37
N ASP A 102 -10.07 22.86 -16.58
CA ASP A 102 -11.21 23.42 -17.33
C ASP A 102 -11.22 22.87 -18.77
N PHE A 103 -10.06 22.76 -19.40
CA PHE A 103 -9.92 22.15 -20.73
C PHE A 103 -10.27 20.65 -20.73
N PHE A 104 -9.87 19.88 -19.73
CA PHE A 104 -10.29 18.48 -19.62
C PHE A 104 -11.79 18.33 -19.45
N THR A 105 -12.46 19.24 -18.75
CA THR A 105 -13.92 19.29 -18.65
C THR A 105 -14.57 19.47 -20.03
N GLU A 106 -14.02 20.36 -20.87
CA GLU A 106 -14.48 20.56 -22.28
C GLU A 106 -14.19 19.32 -23.15
N LEU A 107 -13.00 18.74 -23.03
CA LEU A 107 -12.56 17.59 -23.83
C LEU A 107 -13.35 16.32 -23.51
N ALA A 108 -13.66 16.10 -22.24
CA ALA A 108 -14.29 14.88 -21.75
C ALA A 108 -15.68 14.60 -22.34
N VAL A 109 -16.37 15.63 -22.82
CA VAL A 109 -17.70 15.48 -23.46
C VAL A 109 -17.62 15.26 -24.98
N LEU A 110 -16.43 15.04 -25.52
CA LEU A 110 -16.24 14.69 -26.94
C LEU A 110 -16.91 13.34 -27.24
N SER A 111 -18.08 13.37 -27.84
CA SER A 111 -18.86 12.17 -28.11
C SER A 111 -18.48 11.47 -29.43
N ALA A 112 -18.63 10.16 -29.46
CA ALA A 112 -18.51 9.33 -30.65
C ALA A 112 -19.34 9.86 -31.81
N LYS A 113 -20.58 10.30 -31.53
CA LYS A 113 -21.53 10.79 -32.52
C LYS A 113 -21.00 11.98 -33.32
N VAL A 114 -20.32 12.92 -32.66
CA VAL A 114 -19.76 14.10 -33.31
C VAL A 114 -18.64 13.71 -34.29
N ILE A 115 -17.79 12.76 -33.93
CA ILE A 115 -16.72 12.28 -34.84
C ILE A 115 -17.28 11.47 -35.98
N LYS A 116 -18.27 10.61 -35.75
CA LYS A 116 -18.93 9.80 -36.77
C LYS A 116 -19.59 10.61 -37.88
N THR A 117 -19.95 11.88 -37.64
CA THR A 117 -20.50 12.75 -38.70
C THR A 117 -19.50 13.03 -39.84
N ILE A 118 -18.21 12.78 -39.64
CA ILE A 118 -17.15 12.98 -40.64
C ILE A 118 -16.99 11.71 -41.53
N LEU A 119 -17.47 10.56 -41.04
CA LEU A 119 -17.31 9.25 -41.70
C LEU A 119 -18.48 8.94 -42.65
N PRO A 120 -18.26 8.09 -43.68
CA PRO A 120 -19.35 7.51 -44.45
C PRO A 120 -20.34 6.76 -43.56
N GLU A 121 -21.65 6.85 -43.88
CA GLU A 121 -22.75 6.30 -43.08
C GLU A 121 -22.58 4.82 -42.77
N GLU A 122 -22.16 4.00 -43.72
CA GLU A 122 -21.93 2.57 -43.56
C GLU A 122 -20.86 2.26 -42.54
N ILE A 123 -19.75 3.03 -42.55
CA ILE A 123 -18.65 2.90 -41.60
C ILE A 123 -19.05 3.42 -40.23
N ALA A 124 -19.73 4.56 -40.17
CA ALA A 124 -20.24 5.14 -38.94
C ALA A 124 -21.23 4.19 -38.21
N ALA A 125 -22.04 3.45 -38.95
CA ALA A 125 -22.98 2.45 -38.40
C ALA A 125 -22.27 1.20 -37.85
N PHE A 126 -21.11 0.82 -38.40
CA PHE A 126 -20.32 -0.33 -37.96
C PHE A 126 -19.53 -0.05 -36.68
N LEU A 127 -18.99 1.17 -36.52
CA LEU A 127 -18.12 1.52 -35.40
C LEU A 127 -18.93 1.61 -34.09
N PRO A 128 -18.37 1.15 -32.95
CA PRO A 128 -19.02 1.26 -31.64
C PRO A 128 -19.07 2.72 -31.18
N ASP A 129 -20.02 3.05 -30.32
CA ASP A 129 -20.06 4.32 -29.59
C ASP A 129 -19.40 4.18 -28.24
N TRP A 130 -18.89 5.28 -27.71
CA TRP A 130 -18.50 5.39 -26.30
C TRP A 130 -19.43 6.37 -25.58
N GLU A 131 -19.51 6.22 -24.26
CA GLU A 131 -20.30 7.06 -23.40
C GLU A 131 -19.50 8.30 -22.96
N THR A 132 -20.23 9.37 -22.67
CA THR A 132 -19.68 10.60 -22.07
C THR A 132 -20.61 11.11 -20.99
N THR A 133 -20.04 11.64 -19.92
CA THR A 133 -20.76 12.24 -18.80
C THR A 133 -20.19 13.65 -18.55
N ALA A 134 -21.05 14.63 -18.27
CA ALA A 134 -20.58 15.95 -17.86
C ALA A 134 -20.00 15.88 -16.45
N LEU A 135 -18.69 16.02 -16.32
CA LEU A 135 -17.95 15.98 -15.07
C LEU A 135 -17.17 17.29 -14.89
N ASP A 136 -17.16 17.82 -13.69
CA ASP A 136 -16.32 18.97 -13.32
C ASP A 136 -14.96 18.45 -12.82
N PHE A 137 -13.95 18.54 -13.69
CA PHE A 137 -12.58 18.09 -13.40
C PHE A 137 -11.91 18.96 -12.33
N TYR A 138 -12.23 20.27 -12.31
CA TYR A 138 -11.65 21.15 -11.30
C TYR A 138 -12.18 20.85 -9.89
N ASP A 139 -13.48 20.63 -9.75
CA ASP A 139 -14.09 20.24 -8.47
C ASP A 139 -13.58 18.87 -8.02
N ALA A 140 -13.58 17.88 -8.91
CA ALA A 140 -13.06 16.53 -8.62
C ALA A 140 -11.58 16.56 -8.19
N TYR A 141 -10.74 17.34 -8.89
CA TYR A 141 -9.33 17.46 -8.57
C TYR A 141 -9.09 18.24 -7.27
N THR A 142 -9.90 19.26 -6.98
CA THR A 142 -9.83 19.99 -5.71
C THR A 142 -10.14 19.08 -4.52
N LYS A 143 -11.14 18.22 -4.63
CA LYS A 143 -11.43 17.17 -3.64
C LYS A 143 -10.26 16.20 -3.51
N ARG A 144 -9.65 15.77 -4.63
CA ARG A 144 -8.46 14.92 -4.65
C ARG A 144 -7.28 15.53 -3.92
N ILE A 145 -7.05 16.86 -4.11
CA ILE A 145 -6.00 17.59 -3.40
C ILE A 145 -6.28 17.66 -1.89
N ALA A 146 -7.51 17.92 -1.48
CA ALA A 146 -7.88 17.95 -0.07
C ALA A 146 -7.67 16.58 0.62
N ASP A 147 -7.89 15.49 -0.10
CA ASP A 147 -7.68 14.12 0.36
C ASP A 147 -6.23 13.64 0.28
N ALA A 148 -5.34 14.33 -0.45
CA ALA A 148 -3.97 13.90 -0.69
C ALA A 148 -3.15 13.62 0.59
N PRO A 149 -3.31 14.36 1.70
CA PRO A 149 -2.62 14.05 2.95
C PRO A 149 -3.01 12.71 3.57
N LYS A 150 -4.22 12.19 3.28
CA LYS A 150 -4.73 10.89 3.77
C LYS A 150 -4.63 9.79 2.73
N LYS A 151 -4.95 10.06 1.48
CA LYS A 151 -4.96 9.05 0.41
C LYS A 151 -3.61 8.90 -0.30
N GLY A 152 -2.72 9.89 -0.14
CA GLY A 152 -1.45 9.90 -0.84
C GLY A 152 -1.59 10.24 -2.33
N TYR A 153 -0.54 9.97 -3.08
CA TYR A 153 -0.49 10.15 -4.54
C TYR A 153 0.25 8.98 -5.19
N GLY A 154 0.16 8.87 -6.50
CA GLY A 154 0.81 7.84 -7.30
C GLY A 154 0.49 6.43 -6.85
N VAL A 155 1.51 5.60 -6.73
CA VAL A 155 1.37 4.21 -6.33
C VAL A 155 0.78 4.06 -4.91
N PHE A 156 1.03 5.03 -4.03
CA PHE A 156 0.51 5.03 -2.66
C PHE A 156 -0.99 5.35 -2.57
N ALA A 157 -1.57 5.99 -3.58
CA ALA A 157 -3.01 6.20 -3.65
C ALA A 157 -3.78 4.92 -4.03
N LYS A 158 -3.14 4.02 -4.79
CA LYS A 158 -3.77 2.78 -5.29
C LYS A 158 -3.55 1.58 -4.37
N TYR A 159 -2.45 1.56 -3.63
CA TYR A 159 -2.04 0.42 -2.80
C TYR A 159 -1.68 0.87 -1.39
N HIS A 160 -1.95 0.01 -0.41
CA HIS A 160 -1.64 0.31 1.01
C HIS A 160 -0.54 -0.59 1.58
N ALA A 161 -0.20 -1.68 0.88
CA ALA A 161 0.88 -2.58 1.28
C ALA A 161 1.93 -2.68 0.18
N PHE A 162 3.19 -2.69 0.59
CA PHE A 162 4.35 -2.72 -0.30
C PHE A 162 5.38 -3.71 0.20
N SER A 163 6.19 -4.22 -0.71
CA SER A 163 7.43 -4.93 -0.39
C SER A 163 8.63 -4.15 -0.90
N PHE A 164 9.70 -4.11 -0.11
CA PHE A 164 10.96 -3.47 -0.51
C PHE A 164 12.00 -4.55 -0.78
N GLY A 165 12.45 -4.63 -2.03
CA GLY A 165 13.37 -5.64 -2.55
C GLY A 165 14.44 -5.05 -3.47
N ASP A 166 15.11 -5.90 -4.24
CA ASP A 166 16.19 -5.48 -5.16
C ASP A 166 15.73 -4.47 -6.21
N ASN A 167 14.49 -4.59 -6.65
CA ASN A 167 13.86 -3.65 -7.60
C ASN A 167 13.24 -2.41 -6.92
N GLY A 168 13.62 -2.11 -5.67
CA GLY A 168 13.04 -1.01 -4.89
C GLY A 168 11.66 -1.34 -4.33
N LEU A 169 10.82 -0.31 -4.18
CA LEU A 169 9.48 -0.40 -3.61
C LEU A 169 8.51 -0.97 -4.65
N GLN A 170 7.85 -2.08 -4.30
CA GLN A 170 6.88 -2.77 -5.16
C GLN A 170 5.52 -2.86 -4.45
N PRO A 171 4.39 -2.54 -5.12
CA PRO A 171 3.08 -2.67 -4.52
C PRO A 171 2.66 -4.15 -4.37
N VAL A 172 2.03 -4.48 -3.26
CA VAL A 172 1.40 -5.78 -3.04
C VAL A 172 -0.06 -5.69 -3.47
N LYS A 173 -0.39 -6.29 -4.62
CA LYS A 173 -1.74 -6.21 -5.23
C LYS A 173 -2.83 -6.87 -4.38
N HIS A 174 -2.49 -7.95 -3.69
CA HIS A 174 -3.42 -8.73 -2.86
C HIS A 174 -2.81 -8.94 -1.47
N PRO A 175 -2.82 -7.91 -0.60
CA PRO A 175 -2.32 -8.05 0.76
C PRO A 175 -3.20 -9.03 1.54
N TYR A 176 -2.59 -9.73 2.51
CA TYR A 176 -3.32 -10.68 3.34
C TYR A 176 -4.40 -9.95 4.16
N PRO A 177 -5.68 -10.35 4.07
CA PRO A 177 -6.81 -9.66 4.68
C PRO A 177 -6.91 -9.97 6.19
N GLN A 178 -5.87 -9.61 6.96
CA GLN A 178 -5.88 -9.79 8.42
C GLN A 178 -6.78 -8.74 9.06
N SER A 179 -7.77 -9.18 9.84
CA SER A 179 -8.67 -8.33 10.62
C SER A 179 -8.26 -8.31 12.10
N LEU A 180 -8.55 -7.20 12.79
CA LEU A 180 -8.39 -7.08 14.24
C LEU A 180 -9.30 -8.05 14.99
N SER A 181 -10.49 -8.35 14.48
CA SER A 181 -11.43 -9.30 15.07
C SER A 181 -10.85 -10.71 15.19
N GLN A 182 -9.91 -11.07 14.31
CA GLN A 182 -9.24 -12.38 14.34
C GLN A 182 -8.12 -12.50 15.38
N LEU A 183 -7.83 -11.42 16.12
CA LEU A 183 -6.76 -11.35 17.11
C LEU A 183 -7.33 -11.40 18.51
N SER A 184 -7.82 -12.55 18.93
CA SER A 184 -8.33 -12.76 20.30
C SER A 184 -7.22 -13.22 21.26
N GLY A 185 -7.31 -12.80 22.51
CA GLY A 185 -6.41 -13.18 23.60
C GLY A 185 -5.15 -12.33 23.74
N TYR A 186 -5.04 -11.24 22.96
CA TYR A 186 -3.91 -10.29 23.00
C TYR A 186 -4.39 -8.84 22.90
N GLU A 187 -5.56 -8.55 23.44
CA GLU A 187 -6.23 -7.25 23.32
C GLU A 187 -5.36 -6.11 23.88
N ARG A 188 -4.59 -6.39 24.95
CA ARG A 188 -3.67 -5.42 25.55
C ARG A 188 -2.50 -5.11 24.60
N GLU A 189 -1.84 -6.12 24.07
CA GLU A 189 -0.70 -6.03 23.17
C GLU A 189 -1.11 -5.34 21.86
N VAL A 190 -2.22 -5.77 21.28
CA VAL A 190 -2.83 -5.15 20.07
C VAL A 190 -3.17 -3.67 20.34
N GLY A 191 -3.77 -3.37 21.51
CA GLY A 191 -4.10 -1.99 21.90
C GLY A 191 -2.87 -1.10 22.05
N ILE A 192 -1.71 -1.62 22.46
CA ILE A 192 -0.46 -0.84 22.51
C ILE A 192 0.02 -0.52 21.09
N VAL A 193 0.05 -1.51 20.19
CA VAL A 193 0.46 -1.29 18.79
C VAL A 193 -0.48 -0.29 18.12
N MET A 194 -1.80 -0.41 18.34
CA MET A 194 -2.81 0.50 17.78
C MET A 194 -2.55 1.94 18.24
N ARG A 195 -2.50 2.19 19.54
CA ARG A 195 -2.27 3.55 20.08
C ARG A 195 -0.97 4.18 19.61
N ASN A 196 0.11 3.40 19.51
CA ASN A 196 1.38 3.91 18.98
C ASN A 196 1.27 4.29 17.50
N THR A 197 0.50 3.54 16.71
CA THR A 197 0.26 3.82 15.29
C THR A 197 -0.69 5.03 15.11
N GLU A 198 -1.71 5.15 15.94
CA GLU A 198 -2.60 6.32 15.98
C GLU A 198 -1.84 7.60 16.35
N ALA A 199 -0.87 7.51 17.28
CA ALA A 199 0.01 8.63 17.61
C ALA A 199 0.83 9.07 16.38
N LEU A 200 1.39 8.12 15.60
CA LEU A 200 2.07 8.42 14.34
C LEU A 200 1.15 9.15 13.35
N LEU A 201 -0.09 8.67 13.18
CA LEU A 201 -1.08 9.29 12.29
C LEU A 201 -1.43 10.71 12.72
N ALA A 202 -1.55 10.92 14.03
CA ALA A 202 -1.80 12.25 14.62
C ALA A 202 -0.58 13.20 14.56
N GLY A 203 0.57 12.73 14.07
CA GLY A 203 1.81 13.52 14.05
C GLY A 203 2.47 13.67 15.41
N ILE A 204 2.05 12.89 16.40
CA ILE A 204 2.68 12.80 17.73
C ILE A 204 3.86 11.83 17.64
N PRO A 205 4.95 12.04 18.40
CA PRO A 205 6.07 11.11 18.43
C PRO A 205 5.62 9.68 18.75
N ALA A 206 5.91 8.76 17.84
CA ALA A 206 5.64 7.34 17.98
C ALA A 206 6.96 6.56 18.06
N SER A 207 6.94 5.45 18.80
CA SER A 207 8.12 4.61 19.03
C SER A 207 8.27 3.54 17.95
N ASN A 208 9.51 3.15 17.67
CA ASN A 208 9.78 1.88 17.00
C ASN A 208 9.40 0.74 17.95
N LEU A 209 8.79 -0.33 17.44
CA LEU A 209 8.28 -1.44 18.23
C LEU A 209 9.00 -2.74 17.90
N LEU A 210 9.39 -3.49 18.93
CA LEU A 210 9.81 -4.88 18.83
C LEU A 210 8.74 -5.79 19.45
N LEU A 211 8.04 -6.56 18.63
CA LEU A 211 7.10 -7.59 19.08
C LEU A 211 7.87 -8.90 19.25
N TYR A 212 8.00 -9.34 20.48
CA TYR A 212 8.86 -10.43 20.87
C TYR A 212 8.05 -11.56 21.54
N GLY A 213 8.43 -12.82 21.31
CA GLY A 213 7.76 -13.94 22.00
C GLY A 213 7.69 -15.21 21.15
N ASP A 214 6.89 -16.17 21.62
CA ASP A 214 6.81 -17.49 21.00
C ASP A 214 6.24 -17.46 19.56
N ALA A 215 6.63 -18.46 18.77
CA ALA A 215 6.10 -18.59 17.40
C ALA A 215 4.59 -18.89 17.42
N GLY A 216 3.85 -18.33 16.45
CA GLY A 216 2.42 -18.56 16.29
C GLY A 216 1.50 -17.78 17.22
N THR A 217 2.03 -16.81 17.99
CA THR A 217 1.26 -15.96 18.93
C THR A 217 0.61 -14.73 18.29
N GLY A 218 0.72 -14.54 16.97
CA GLY A 218 0.02 -13.47 16.28
C GLY A 218 0.80 -12.16 16.10
N LYS A 219 2.11 -12.09 16.42
CA LYS A 219 2.95 -10.89 16.30
C LYS A 219 2.85 -10.19 14.93
N SER A 220 3.19 -10.91 13.87
CA SER A 220 3.14 -10.39 12.49
C SER A 220 1.70 -10.09 12.06
N SER A 221 0.74 -10.91 12.49
CA SER A 221 -0.69 -10.70 12.24
C SER A 221 -1.20 -9.41 12.89
N THR A 222 -0.71 -9.06 14.08
CA THR A 222 -1.07 -7.81 14.76
C THR A 222 -0.64 -6.59 13.95
N ILE A 223 0.60 -6.54 13.47
CA ILE A 223 1.09 -5.42 12.66
C ILE A 223 0.28 -5.30 11.37
N LYS A 224 0.02 -6.41 10.67
CA LYS A 224 -0.77 -6.43 9.45
C LYS A 224 -2.22 -6.01 9.67
N ALA A 225 -2.85 -6.47 10.76
CA ALA A 225 -4.23 -6.10 11.11
C ALA A 225 -4.36 -4.61 11.47
N VAL A 226 -3.42 -4.06 12.23
CA VAL A 226 -3.38 -2.62 12.55
C VAL A 226 -3.18 -1.79 11.27
N ALA A 227 -2.27 -2.21 10.39
CA ALA A 227 -2.05 -1.52 9.12
C ALA A 227 -3.29 -1.54 8.23
N ASN A 228 -4.00 -2.68 8.14
CA ASN A 228 -5.25 -2.80 7.39
C ASN A 228 -6.37 -1.94 8.00
N ALA A 229 -6.47 -1.86 9.32
CA ALA A 229 -7.51 -1.09 10.00
C ALA A 229 -7.34 0.43 9.79
N LEU A 230 -6.09 0.91 9.68
CA LEU A 230 -5.77 2.34 9.60
C LEU A 230 -5.37 2.82 8.19
N GLN A 231 -5.51 1.98 7.17
CA GLN A 231 -5.11 2.31 5.79
C GLN A 231 -5.83 3.54 5.21
N GLU A 232 -7.13 3.70 5.54
CA GLU A 232 -7.95 4.83 5.08
C GLU A 232 -7.60 6.15 5.82
N GLU A 233 -6.90 6.05 6.93
CA GLU A 233 -6.40 7.20 7.70
C GLU A 233 -5.04 7.73 7.19
N GLY A 234 -4.50 7.12 6.13
CA GLY A 234 -3.24 7.50 5.52
C GLY A 234 -2.04 6.68 5.94
N LEU A 235 -2.26 5.49 6.50
CA LEU A 235 -1.20 4.55 6.84
C LEU A 235 -0.84 3.66 5.65
N ARG A 236 0.46 3.39 5.49
CA ARG A 236 0.98 2.40 4.52
C ARG A 236 1.93 1.44 5.21
N LEU A 237 1.87 0.17 4.81
CA LEU A 237 2.76 -0.88 5.31
C LEU A 237 3.81 -1.21 4.26
N ILE A 238 5.10 -1.18 4.65
CA ILE A 238 6.21 -1.57 3.78
C ILE A 238 6.96 -2.72 4.43
N GLU A 239 6.83 -3.92 3.88
CA GLU A 239 7.58 -5.08 4.34
C GLU A 239 9.00 -5.06 3.77
N VAL A 240 10.00 -5.09 4.65
CA VAL A 240 11.43 -5.08 4.29
C VAL A 240 12.04 -6.40 4.70
N LYS A 241 12.65 -7.10 3.75
CA LYS A 241 13.36 -8.36 4.03
C LYS A 241 14.68 -8.08 4.72
N LYS A 242 15.12 -9.03 5.56
CA LYS A 242 16.38 -8.92 6.33
C LYS A 242 17.59 -8.57 5.45
N ASN A 243 17.72 -9.19 4.29
CA ASN A 243 18.82 -8.93 3.35
C ASN A 243 18.77 -7.55 2.68
N GLN A 244 17.75 -6.74 2.93
CA GLN A 244 17.59 -5.37 2.39
C GLN A 244 17.79 -4.29 3.47
N LEU A 245 18.12 -4.65 4.69
CA LEU A 245 18.25 -3.70 5.81
C LEU A 245 19.32 -2.64 5.57
N PHE A 246 20.36 -2.95 4.80
CA PHE A 246 21.41 -1.99 4.43
C PHE A 246 20.88 -0.83 3.55
N ARG A 247 19.74 -1.01 2.87
CA ARG A 247 19.07 0.02 2.04
C ARG A 247 18.01 0.83 2.79
N LEU A 248 17.79 0.53 4.05
CA LEU A 248 16.78 1.21 4.87
C LEU A 248 16.95 2.74 4.90
N PRO A 249 18.18 3.30 5.06
CA PRO A 249 18.37 4.75 5.03
C PRO A 249 17.84 5.40 3.75
N SER A 250 18.14 4.83 2.60
CA SER A 250 17.67 5.32 1.30
C SER A 250 16.14 5.25 1.17
N LEU A 251 15.52 4.19 1.68
CA LEU A 251 14.05 4.08 1.72
C LEU A 251 13.43 5.16 2.61
N LEU A 252 13.98 5.38 3.81
CA LEU A 252 13.49 6.41 4.73
C LEU A 252 13.60 7.81 4.14
N GLU A 253 14.69 8.11 3.44
CA GLU A 253 14.88 9.38 2.74
C GLU A 253 13.83 9.57 1.62
N GLN A 254 13.57 8.53 0.82
CA GLN A 254 12.54 8.55 -0.21
C GLN A 254 11.13 8.83 0.36
N LEU A 255 10.83 8.31 1.56
CA LEU A 255 9.54 8.47 2.20
C LEU A 255 9.39 9.78 2.98
N ALA A 256 10.49 10.43 3.35
CA ALA A 256 10.49 11.56 4.28
C ALA A 256 9.59 12.74 3.87
N GLU A 257 9.50 13.01 2.57
CA GLU A 257 8.68 14.09 2.01
C GLU A 257 7.24 13.68 1.68
N ASN A 258 6.90 12.40 1.85
CA ASN A 258 5.54 11.92 1.58
C ASN A 258 4.60 12.32 2.73
N PRO A 259 3.37 12.82 2.47
CA PRO A 259 2.42 13.22 3.51
C PRO A 259 1.87 12.04 4.32
N LEU A 260 1.90 10.83 3.74
CA LEU A 260 1.42 9.61 4.38
C LEU A 260 2.31 9.17 5.54
N LYS A 261 1.80 8.25 6.33
CA LYS A 261 2.52 7.60 7.42
C LYS A 261 2.85 6.16 7.05
N PHE A 262 4.02 5.69 7.50
CA PHE A 262 4.57 4.41 7.09
C PHE A 262 4.96 3.56 8.30
N ILE A 263 4.53 2.30 8.28
CA ILE A 263 5.13 1.24 9.09
C ILE A 263 6.14 0.51 8.21
N ILE A 264 7.41 0.57 8.57
CA ILE A 264 8.45 -0.29 8.01
C ILE A 264 8.44 -1.58 8.81
N PHE A 265 7.99 -2.65 8.18
CA PHE A 265 7.79 -3.93 8.83
C PHE A 265 8.92 -4.90 8.52
N ILE A 266 9.57 -5.42 9.57
CA ILE A 266 10.65 -6.40 9.49
C ILE A 266 10.17 -7.67 10.19
N ASP A 267 9.81 -8.69 9.41
CA ASP A 267 9.29 -9.94 9.97
C ASP A 267 10.42 -10.92 10.31
N ASP A 268 10.25 -11.66 11.41
CA ASP A 268 11.15 -12.70 11.91
C ASP A 268 12.62 -12.26 12.03
N LEU A 269 12.82 -11.13 12.74
CA LEU A 269 14.14 -10.57 12.97
C LEU A 269 14.98 -11.51 13.83
N SER A 270 16.01 -12.09 13.22
CA SER A 270 17.01 -12.94 13.86
C SER A 270 18.36 -12.67 13.25
N PHE A 271 19.42 -12.63 14.06
CA PHE A 271 20.78 -12.41 13.60
C PHE A 271 21.68 -13.58 14.02
N ALA A 272 22.66 -13.92 13.18
CA ALA A 272 23.81 -14.70 13.59
C ALA A 272 24.90 -13.75 14.10
N GLY A 273 25.80 -14.22 14.95
CA GLY A 273 26.95 -13.41 15.35
C GLY A 273 27.68 -12.86 14.11
N ASN A 274 28.11 -11.61 14.10
CA ASN A 274 28.74 -10.88 12.98
C ASN A 274 27.85 -10.65 11.73
N ASP A 275 26.55 -10.45 11.91
CA ASP A 275 25.66 -10.17 10.79
C ASP A 275 25.71 -8.66 10.42
N GLU A 276 26.23 -8.33 9.23
CA GLU A 276 26.30 -6.94 8.72
C GLU A 276 24.92 -6.25 8.69
N HIS A 277 23.84 -7.02 8.53
CA HIS A 277 22.47 -6.50 8.56
C HIS A 277 22.07 -6.00 9.95
N PHE A 278 22.67 -6.58 11.02
CA PHE A 278 22.52 -6.10 12.38
C PHE A 278 23.09 -4.69 12.57
N ALA A 279 24.30 -4.48 12.09
CA ALA A 279 24.97 -3.17 12.16
C ALA A 279 24.19 -2.09 11.38
N ALA A 280 23.66 -2.43 10.21
CA ALA A 280 22.85 -1.52 9.40
C ALA A 280 21.55 -1.12 10.11
N LEU A 281 20.82 -2.08 10.70
CA LEU A 281 19.60 -1.80 11.46
C LEU A 281 19.89 -0.96 12.71
N LYS A 282 20.95 -1.30 13.44
CA LYS A 282 21.39 -0.56 14.62
C LYS A 282 21.69 0.90 14.29
N ALA A 283 22.46 1.17 13.23
CA ALA A 283 22.78 2.52 12.77
C ALA A 283 21.51 3.31 12.39
N THR A 284 20.53 2.64 11.76
CA THR A 284 19.25 3.28 11.40
C THR A 284 18.42 3.64 12.63
N LEU A 285 18.35 2.75 13.64
CA LEU A 285 17.60 2.99 14.87
C LEU A 285 18.25 4.05 15.78
N GLU A 286 19.57 4.21 15.71
CA GLU A 286 20.32 5.24 16.45
C GLU A 286 20.19 6.65 15.85
N GLY A 287 19.58 6.78 14.67
CA GLY A 287 19.39 8.07 14.02
C GLY A 287 20.68 8.63 13.39
N SER A 288 21.53 7.75 12.78
CA SER A 288 22.69 8.20 12.04
C SER A 288 22.28 9.16 10.91
N VAL A 289 22.79 10.40 10.95
CA VAL A 289 22.86 11.46 9.91
C VAL A 289 21.58 11.77 9.11
N THR A 290 20.74 10.80 8.80
CA THR A 290 19.41 11.01 8.20
C THR A 290 18.39 11.16 9.33
N ALA A 291 17.85 12.37 9.50
CA ALA A 291 16.78 12.63 10.45
C ALA A 291 15.72 11.54 10.32
N CYS A 292 15.38 10.86 11.44
CA CYS A 292 14.26 9.93 11.46
C CYS A 292 13.07 10.61 10.79
N ALA A 293 12.61 10.09 9.67
CA ALA A 293 11.49 10.67 8.96
C ALA A 293 10.30 10.65 9.92
N LYS A 294 9.80 11.84 10.29
CA LYS A 294 8.70 12.03 11.27
C LYS A 294 7.40 11.31 10.87
N ASN A 295 7.37 10.74 9.70
CA ASN A 295 6.23 10.02 9.14
C ASN A 295 6.43 8.50 9.08
N THR A 296 7.51 7.96 9.65
CA THR A 296 7.82 6.53 9.63
C THR A 296 8.13 5.97 11.01
N VAL A 297 7.72 4.71 11.23
CA VAL A 297 8.12 3.89 12.39
C VAL A 297 8.56 2.52 11.91
N ILE A 298 9.49 1.90 12.63
CA ILE A 298 9.98 0.56 12.36
C ILE A 298 9.34 -0.41 13.34
N TYR A 299 8.59 -1.38 12.85
CA TYR A 299 8.01 -2.46 13.62
C TYR A 299 8.69 -3.77 13.22
N ALA A 300 9.26 -4.45 14.19
CA ALA A 300 9.91 -5.72 13.97
C ALA A 300 9.26 -6.83 14.81
N THR A 301 9.27 -8.05 14.29
CA THR A 301 8.90 -9.23 15.07
C THR A 301 10.12 -10.11 15.31
N SER A 302 10.17 -10.79 16.44
CA SER A 302 11.21 -11.77 16.73
C SER A 302 10.68 -12.91 17.59
N ASN A 303 11.26 -14.10 17.39
CA ASN A 303 10.91 -15.29 18.14
C ASN A 303 11.87 -15.50 19.32
N ARG A 304 11.33 -15.91 20.49
CA ARG A 304 12.05 -16.06 21.77
C ARG A 304 13.34 -16.90 21.68
N ARG A 305 13.40 -17.84 20.72
CA ARG A 305 14.51 -18.78 20.58
C ARG A 305 15.56 -18.37 19.55
N HIS A 306 15.39 -17.26 18.85
CA HIS A 306 16.14 -16.97 17.61
C HIS A 306 16.61 -15.53 17.46
N LEU A 307 16.64 -14.73 18.52
CA LEU A 307 17.41 -13.47 18.43
C LEU A 307 18.88 -13.80 18.19
N VAL A 308 19.37 -14.90 18.75
CA VAL A 308 20.68 -15.49 18.43
C VAL A 308 20.48 -16.98 18.11
N LYS A 309 20.89 -17.44 16.93
CA LYS A 309 21.04 -18.86 16.65
C LYS A 309 22.32 -19.35 17.32
N GLU A 310 22.17 -20.01 18.47
CA GLU A 310 23.25 -20.86 19.00
C GLU A 310 23.44 -22.05 18.04
N THR A 311 24.54 -22.10 17.31
CA THR A 311 24.96 -23.32 16.67
C THR A 311 25.49 -24.29 17.72
N MET A 312 25.07 -25.56 17.65
CA MET A 312 25.51 -26.62 18.61
C MET A 312 27.05 -26.81 18.68
N GLY A 313 27.79 -26.22 17.74
CA GLY A 313 29.25 -26.20 17.70
C GLY A 313 29.91 -25.16 18.59
N GLU A 314 29.19 -24.10 19.00
CA GLU A 314 29.75 -23.00 19.81
C GLU A 314 29.69 -23.25 21.32
N ARG A 315 29.12 -24.40 21.76
CA ARG A 315 29.03 -24.75 23.18
C ARG A 315 30.33 -25.23 23.80
N SER A 316 31.43 -25.34 23.04
CA SER A 316 32.66 -25.94 23.53
C SER A 316 33.91 -25.04 23.47
N GLY A 317 33.76 -23.75 23.67
CA GLY A 317 34.92 -22.86 23.85
C GLY A 317 34.68 -21.44 23.44
N ASP A 318 34.16 -20.66 24.30
CA ASP A 318 34.41 -19.24 24.61
C ASP A 318 33.15 -18.59 25.16
N ASP A 319 32.96 -18.60 26.46
CA ASP A 319 31.95 -17.86 27.23
C ASP A 319 31.98 -16.34 26.98
N ILE A 320 33.06 -15.82 26.40
CA ILE A 320 33.29 -14.39 26.13
C ILE A 320 32.44 -13.95 24.92
N HIS A 321 32.40 -14.73 23.84
CA HIS A 321 31.65 -14.40 22.62
C HIS A 321 30.13 -14.49 22.79
N LEU A 322 29.64 -15.37 23.66
CA LEU A 322 28.23 -15.51 24.00
C LEU A 322 27.70 -14.26 24.75
N ASN A 323 28.50 -13.74 25.68
CA ASN A 323 28.15 -12.54 26.44
C ASN A 323 28.14 -11.29 25.55
N ASP A 324 29.09 -11.15 24.63
CA ASP A 324 29.15 -10.04 23.69
C ASP A 324 27.93 -10.02 22.76
N THR A 325 27.53 -11.16 22.23
CA THR A 325 26.36 -11.30 21.35
C THR A 325 25.05 -11.02 22.10
N LEU A 326 24.91 -11.47 23.35
CA LEU A 326 23.75 -11.16 24.19
C LEU A 326 23.69 -9.66 24.53
N GLN A 327 24.82 -9.02 24.80
CA GLN A 327 24.90 -7.59 25.03
C GLN A 327 24.54 -6.77 23.79
N GLU A 328 24.97 -7.19 22.61
CA GLU A 328 24.60 -6.53 21.35
C GLU A 328 23.10 -6.61 21.08
N LEU A 329 22.48 -7.73 21.39
CA LEU A 329 21.04 -7.93 21.23
C LEU A 329 20.22 -7.16 22.26
N MET A 330 20.66 -7.11 23.52
CA MET A 330 20.07 -6.23 24.52
C MET A 330 20.20 -4.76 24.10
N SER A 331 21.33 -4.41 23.52
CA SER A 331 21.60 -3.10 22.93
C SER A 331 20.63 -2.77 21.78
N LEU A 332 20.32 -3.71 20.89
CA LEU A 332 19.35 -3.52 19.81
C LEU A 332 17.93 -3.38 20.35
N SER A 333 17.52 -4.26 21.27
CA SER A 333 16.17 -4.21 21.86
C SER A 333 15.93 -2.90 22.64
N ALA A 334 16.97 -2.36 23.28
CA ALA A 334 16.92 -1.07 23.95
C ALA A 334 16.77 0.12 22.98
N ARG A 335 17.12 -0.05 21.70
CA ARG A 335 16.96 0.98 20.65
C ARG A 335 15.58 0.98 20.00
N PHE A 336 14.86 -0.13 20.08
CA PHE A 336 13.41 -0.07 19.87
C PHE A 336 12.82 0.66 21.07
N GLY A 337 12.14 1.76 20.85
CA GLY A 337 11.57 2.58 21.94
C GLY A 337 10.60 1.81 22.84
N MET A 338 10.05 0.69 22.34
CA MET A 338 9.17 -0.17 23.12
C MET A 338 9.26 -1.64 22.67
N THR A 339 9.29 -2.55 23.65
CA THR A 339 9.22 -4.00 23.41
C THR A 339 7.90 -4.55 23.96
N ILE A 340 7.17 -5.31 23.12
CA ILE A 340 5.89 -5.92 23.46
C ILE A 340 6.04 -7.43 23.44
N THR A 341 5.72 -8.11 24.57
CA THR A 341 5.93 -9.55 24.69
C THR A 341 4.63 -10.32 24.44
N PHE A 342 4.68 -11.22 23.47
CA PHE A 342 3.60 -12.15 23.13
C PHE A 342 3.89 -13.54 23.69
N GLN A 343 3.27 -13.89 24.81
CA GLN A 343 3.43 -15.21 25.45
C GLN A 343 2.44 -16.22 24.88
N LYS A 344 2.79 -17.50 24.88
CA LYS A 344 1.82 -18.55 24.60
C LYS A 344 0.68 -18.50 25.59
N PRO A 345 -0.58 -18.67 25.15
CA PRO A 345 -1.72 -18.71 26.05
C PRO A 345 -1.64 -19.97 26.92
N ASP A 346 -2.14 -19.86 28.15
CA ASP A 346 -2.47 -21.00 28.98
C ASP A 346 -3.64 -21.79 28.38
N LYS A 347 -4.12 -22.80 29.09
CA LYS A 347 -5.24 -23.63 28.60
C LYS A 347 -6.51 -22.82 28.39
N ASP A 348 -6.87 -21.99 29.37
CA ASP A 348 -8.11 -21.24 29.34
C ASP A 348 -8.10 -20.15 28.26
N GLY A 349 -6.98 -19.45 28.14
CA GLY A 349 -6.75 -18.47 27.06
C GLY A 349 -6.79 -19.12 25.67
N TYR A 350 -6.18 -20.31 25.50
CA TYR A 350 -6.24 -21.04 24.23
C TYR A 350 -7.67 -21.43 23.86
N LEU A 351 -8.43 -21.99 24.83
CA LEU A 351 -9.83 -22.36 24.60
C LEU A 351 -10.73 -21.15 24.34
N ALA A 352 -10.46 -20.00 24.99
CA ALA A 352 -11.15 -18.75 24.68
C ALA A 352 -10.90 -18.31 23.24
N ILE A 353 -9.65 -18.39 22.73
CA ILE A 353 -9.30 -18.09 21.34
C ILE A 353 -10.04 -19.05 20.40
N VAL A 354 -10.06 -20.36 20.69
CA VAL A 354 -10.77 -21.36 19.88
C VAL A 354 -12.26 -21.03 19.78
N LYS A 355 -12.94 -20.75 20.89
CA LYS A 355 -14.36 -20.39 20.93
C LYS A 355 -14.64 -19.14 20.11
N HIS A 356 -13.81 -18.11 20.25
CA HIS A 356 -13.92 -16.89 19.48
C HIS A 356 -13.80 -17.14 17.97
N LEU A 357 -12.77 -17.86 17.52
CA LEU A 357 -12.57 -18.20 16.13
C LEU A 357 -13.66 -19.12 15.58
N ALA A 358 -14.14 -20.11 16.37
CA ALA A 358 -15.26 -20.96 15.96
C ALA A 358 -16.51 -20.14 15.66
N LYS A 359 -16.83 -19.15 16.51
CA LYS A 359 -17.95 -18.24 16.29
C LYS A 359 -17.75 -17.36 15.05
N GLU A 360 -16.57 -16.78 14.89
CA GLU A 360 -16.24 -15.89 13.76
C GLU A 360 -16.30 -16.63 12.41
N TYR A 361 -15.82 -17.87 12.37
CA TYR A 361 -15.82 -18.70 11.16
C TYR A 361 -17.13 -19.50 10.95
N GLY A 362 -18.09 -19.38 11.87
CA GLY A 362 -19.38 -20.08 11.76
C GLY A 362 -19.30 -21.59 11.98
N LEU A 363 -18.33 -22.06 12.79
CA LEU A 363 -18.24 -23.47 13.15
C LEU A 363 -19.29 -23.81 14.23
N GLU A 364 -20.32 -24.56 13.85
CA GLU A 364 -21.35 -25.05 14.77
C GLU A 364 -20.90 -26.37 15.40
N MET A 365 -20.56 -26.34 16.69
CA MET A 365 -20.18 -27.50 17.49
C MET A 365 -20.51 -27.25 18.97
N PRO A 366 -20.99 -28.29 19.71
CA PRO A 366 -21.19 -28.17 21.16
C PRO A 366 -19.90 -27.75 21.88
N GLU A 367 -19.99 -26.86 22.87
CA GLU A 367 -18.82 -26.25 23.49
C GLU A 367 -17.88 -27.27 24.15
N GLU A 368 -18.43 -28.31 24.81
CA GLU A 368 -17.64 -29.37 25.43
C GLU A 368 -16.85 -30.19 24.39
N GLU A 369 -17.48 -30.50 23.28
CA GLU A 369 -16.85 -31.22 22.17
C GLU A 369 -15.76 -30.37 21.51
N LEU A 370 -16.04 -29.09 21.26
CA LEU A 370 -15.10 -28.11 20.72
C LEU A 370 -13.84 -28.03 21.58
N CYS A 371 -14.01 -27.85 22.90
CA CYS A 371 -12.90 -27.73 23.83
C CYS A 371 -12.07 -29.03 23.90
N THR A 372 -12.72 -30.20 23.95
CA THR A 372 -12.03 -31.48 24.04
C THR A 372 -11.23 -31.77 22.77
N LYS A 373 -11.83 -31.56 21.60
CA LYS A 373 -11.15 -31.74 20.32
C LYS A 373 -10.00 -30.75 20.13
N ALA A 374 -10.19 -29.47 20.50
CA ALA A 374 -9.16 -28.45 20.41
C ALA A 374 -7.93 -28.77 21.29
N GLU A 375 -8.14 -29.23 22.53
CA GLU A 375 -7.04 -29.66 23.40
C GLU A 375 -6.30 -30.85 22.81
N GLY A 376 -7.01 -31.87 22.35
CA GLY A 376 -6.40 -33.03 21.67
C GLY A 376 -5.61 -32.63 20.41
N PHE A 377 -6.09 -31.65 19.65
CA PHE A 377 -5.39 -31.10 18.51
C PHE A 377 -4.13 -30.34 18.93
N ALA A 378 -4.21 -29.49 19.96
CA ALA A 378 -3.07 -28.72 20.46
C ALA A 378 -1.92 -29.62 20.96
N ILE A 379 -2.23 -30.73 21.61
CA ILE A 379 -1.24 -31.71 22.07
C ILE A 379 -0.49 -32.32 20.88
N ARG A 380 -1.20 -32.66 19.80
CA ARG A 380 -0.61 -33.21 18.57
C ARG A 380 0.21 -32.20 17.78
N GLN A 381 -0.12 -30.89 17.86
CA GLN A 381 0.47 -29.80 17.08
C GLN A 381 1.53 -28.98 17.84
N ASN A 382 2.24 -29.59 18.80
CA ASN A 382 3.33 -28.97 19.56
C ASN A 382 2.92 -27.74 20.44
N GLY A 383 1.67 -27.67 20.86
CA GLY A 383 1.25 -26.74 21.91
C GLY A 383 0.15 -25.77 21.52
N ARG A 384 -0.27 -25.02 22.53
CA ARG A 384 -1.34 -24.05 22.45
C ARG A 384 -0.83 -22.75 21.86
N SER A 385 -1.42 -22.30 20.75
CA SER A 385 -1.15 -20.99 20.15
C SER A 385 -2.35 -20.52 19.31
N PRO A 386 -2.51 -19.22 19.04
CA PRO A 386 -3.53 -18.72 18.10
C PRO A 386 -3.45 -19.38 16.72
N ARG A 387 -2.24 -19.66 16.22
CA ARG A 387 -2.05 -20.38 14.95
C ARG A 387 -2.63 -21.80 15.02
N THR A 388 -2.39 -22.51 16.12
CA THR A 388 -2.94 -23.85 16.37
C THR A 388 -4.47 -23.79 16.49
N ALA A 389 -5.03 -22.79 17.17
CA ALA A 389 -6.47 -22.58 17.31
C ALA A 389 -7.13 -22.35 15.93
N LYS A 390 -6.55 -21.45 15.12
CA LYS A 390 -7.04 -21.18 13.76
C LYS A 390 -7.00 -22.43 12.88
N HIS A 391 -5.87 -23.14 12.87
CA HIS A 391 -5.73 -24.38 12.09
C HIS A 391 -6.73 -25.44 12.54
N PHE A 392 -7.00 -25.57 13.85
CA PHE A 392 -8.02 -26.48 14.37
C PHE A 392 -9.41 -26.12 13.79
N VAL A 393 -9.82 -24.87 13.90
CA VAL A 393 -11.14 -24.41 13.41
C VAL A 393 -11.28 -24.64 11.90
N GLU A 394 -10.27 -24.28 11.13
CA GLU A 394 -10.24 -24.50 9.67
C GLU A 394 -10.33 -26.00 9.31
N THR A 395 -9.62 -26.88 10.04
CA THR A 395 -9.67 -28.32 9.85
C THR A 395 -11.06 -28.89 10.15
N GLN A 396 -11.72 -28.40 11.22
CA GLN A 396 -13.07 -28.86 11.56
C GLN A 396 -14.12 -28.39 10.52
N LEU A 397 -13.99 -27.19 9.99
CA LEU A 397 -14.86 -26.67 8.91
C LEU A 397 -14.68 -27.49 7.62
N ALA A 398 -13.44 -27.87 7.29
CA ALA A 398 -13.13 -28.69 6.13
C ALA A 398 -13.52 -30.18 6.32
N LYS A 399 -14.00 -30.57 7.52
CA LYS A 399 -14.35 -31.97 7.89
C LYS A 399 -13.18 -32.96 7.67
N LEU A 400 -11.94 -32.51 7.93
CA LEU A 400 -10.70 -33.27 7.80
C LEU A 400 -10.27 -33.94 9.12
#